data_2a3c1fbd7cb10fcae28c4c67bc9fc6e2
#
_entry.id   2a3c1fbd7cb10fcae28c4c67bc9fc6e2
#
_cell.length_a   1.000
_cell.length_b   1.000
_cell.length_c   1.000
_cell.angle_alpha   90.00
_cell.angle_beta   90.00
_cell.angle_gamma   90.00
#
_symmetry.space_group_name_H-M   'P 1'
#
loop_
_entity.id
_entity.type
_entity.pdbx_description
1 polymer ?
#
loop_
_entity_poly.entity_id
_entity_poly.type
_entity_poly.pdbx_seq_one_letter_code
_entity_poly.pdbx_strand_id
1 'polypeptide(L)'
;MAVSTDGNGRLCQLDPLGGSARLVFEAALNVAVTGARPLALVDNLNFGNPEKPSVMWQFRESVEGISQACESLEIPVVGGNVSFYNETDGDDIHPTPVVGMLGLADPMPASPPRLSRAAVGMEIWEVGPAPTTNLAGSAAQRVLHGELTGKPTLPDAATAQRVIHLAAELAHLVPVLHDVSDGGRLVAVAEICIASEVGATVQAAESSVLLSEDPHRFIVVFEPGTVELPTDISRRVGIVGGESLVLAGSEPIDIGVLIETHRNAIPRLMAG
;
A
#
# COMPACT_ATOMS: atom_id res chain seq x y z
N MET A 1 10.67 -12.84 -11.76
CA MET A 1 9.21 -12.76 -11.77
C MET A 1 8.75 -12.33 -10.38
N ALA A 2 7.83 -11.37 -10.30
CA ALA A 2 7.19 -10.92 -9.08
C ALA A 2 5.67 -11.11 -9.20
N VAL A 3 5.01 -11.37 -8.07
CA VAL A 3 3.55 -11.50 -8.01
C VAL A 3 3.07 -10.74 -6.78
N SER A 4 2.02 -9.96 -6.93
CA SER A 4 1.31 -9.30 -5.84
C SER A 4 -0.17 -9.64 -5.92
N THR A 5 -0.83 -9.68 -4.76
CA THR A 5 -2.29 -9.71 -4.67
C THR A 5 -2.75 -8.53 -3.85
N ASP A 6 -3.87 -7.93 -4.23
CA ASP A 6 -4.43 -6.79 -3.54
C ASP A 6 -5.96 -6.84 -3.49
N GLY A 7 -6.55 -6.32 -2.41
CA GLY A 7 -7.98 -6.27 -2.21
C GLY A 7 -8.34 -5.43 -0.99
N ASN A 8 -9.23 -4.45 -1.15
CA ASN A 8 -9.67 -3.56 -0.07
C ASN A 8 -11.16 -3.27 -0.16
N GLY A 9 -11.97 -4.15 0.45
CA GLY A 9 -13.42 -4.00 0.49
C GLY A 9 -13.89 -2.73 1.20
N ARG A 10 -13.11 -2.14 2.11
CA ARG A 10 -13.46 -0.89 2.79
C ARG A 10 -13.49 0.28 1.80
N LEU A 11 -12.45 0.41 0.98
CA LEU A 11 -12.38 1.44 -0.04
C LEU A 11 -13.44 1.24 -1.12
N CYS A 12 -13.62 0.00 -1.59
CA CYS A 12 -14.63 -0.33 -2.59
C CYS A 12 -16.08 -0.14 -2.08
N GLN A 13 -16.31 -0.27 -0.77
CA GLN A 13 -17.61 0.05 -0.16
C GLN A 13 -17.93 1.55 -0.21
N LEU A 14 -16.92 2.40 0.00
CA LEU A 14 -17.08 3.85 -0.02
C LEU A 14 -17.10 4.41 -1.44
N ASP A 15 -16.30 3.86 -2.32
CA ASP A 15 -16.19 4.24 -3.73
C ASP A 15 -15.80 3.03 -4.58
N PRO A 16 -16.76 2.31 -5.19
CA PRO A 16 -16.46 1.10 -5.95
C PRO A 16 -15.54 1.35 -7.15
N LEU A 17 -15.70 2.48 -7.85
CA LEU A 17 -14.87 2.83 -9.01
C LEU A 17 -13.46 3.19 -8.57
N GLY A 18 -13.31 4.19 -7.71
CA GLY A 18 -12.01 4.68 -7.26
C GLY A 18 -11.27 3.65 -6.39
N GLY A 19 -11.98 2.93 -5.52
CA GLY A 19 -11.42 1.86 -4.71
C GLY A 19 -10.85 0.72 -5.56
N SER A 20 -11.60 0.28 -6.57
CA SER A 20 -11.14 -0.81 -7.46
C SER A 20 -9.99 -0.39 -8.37
N ALA A 21 -10.00 0.85 -8.90
CA ALA A 21 -8.85 1.38 -9.63
C ALA A 21 -7.59 1.43 -8.75
N ARG A 22 -7.75 1.81 -7.48
CA ARG A 22 -6.65 1.85 -6.52
C ARG A 22 -6.00 0.49 -6.31
N LEU A 23 -6.77 -0.60 -6.24
CA LEU A 23 -6.22 -1.96 -6.11
C LEU A 23 -5.25 -2.31 -7.23
N VAL A 24 -5.58 -1.94 -8.47
CA VAL A 24 -4.71 -2.19 -9.63
C VAL A 24 -3.39 -1.42 -9.49
N PHE A 25 -3.46 -0.14 -9.13
CA PHE A 25 -2.26 0.69 -8.95
C PHE A 25 -1.40 0.24 -7.77
N GLU A 26 -2.02 -0.17 -6.66
CA GLU A 26 -1.33 -0.68 -5.47
C GLU A 26 -0.63 -2.00 -5.77
N ALA A 27 -1.31 -2.96 -6.40
CA ALA A 27 -0.71 -4.21 -6.85
C ALA A 27 0.45 -4.00 -7.84
N ALA A 28 0.33 -3.01 -8.74
CA ALA A 28 1.40 -2.63 -9.66
C ALA A 28 2.60 -2.01 -8.93
N LEU A 29 2.37 -1.17 -7.92
CA LEU A 29 3.43 -0.58 -7.10
C LEU A 29 4.15 -1.65 -6.26
N ASN A 30 3.40 -2.61 -5.68
CA ASN A 30 3.96 -3.75 -4.94
C ASN A 30 4.90 -4.61 -5.79
N VAL A 31 4.57 -4.78 -7.05
CA VAL A 31 5.46 -5.43 -8.03
C VAL A 31 6.67 -4.53 -8.32
N ALA A 32 6.46 -3.24 -8.53
CA ALA A 32 7.50 -2.29 -8.94
C ALA A 32 8.59 -2.09 -7.88
N VAL A 33 8.23 -2.05 -6.58
CA VAL A 33 9.22 -1.92 -5.49
C VAL A 33 10.18 -3.11 -5.39
N THR A 34 9.91 -4.21 -6.09
CA THR A 34 10.83 -5.35 -6.22
C THR A 34 11.80 -5.22 -7.42
N GLY A 35 11.63 -4.20 -8.27
CA GLY A 35 12.34 -3.99 -9.53
C GLY A 35 11.70 -4.69 -10.73
N ALA A 36 10.49 -5.21 -10.59
CA ALA A 36 9.76 -5.81 -11.69
C ALA A 36 8.81 -4.80 -12.34
N ARG A 37 8.63 -4.92 -13.65
CA ARG A 37 7.59 -4.16 -14.38
C ARG A 37 6.29 -4.95 -14.35
N PRO A 38 5.16 -4.34 -14.00
CA PRO A 38 3.84 -4.97 -14.12
C PRO A 38 3.57 -5.38 -15.58
N LEU A 39 3.01 -6.57 -15.81
CA LEU A 39 2.80 -7.11 -17.16
C LEU A 39 1.39 -7.60 -17.42
N ALA A 40 0.73 -8.19 -16.43
CA ALA A 40 -0.58 -8.78 -16.59
C ALA A 40 -1.32 -8.81 -15.24
N LEU A 41 -2.64 -8.73 -15.32
CA LEU A 41 -3.53 -8.80 -14.18
C LEU A 41 -4.52 -9.95 -14.31
N VAL A 42 -4.85 -10.56 -13.20
CA VAL A 42 -6.03 -11.40 -13.00
C VAL A 42 -6.90 -10.81 -11.92
N ASP A 43 -8.22 -11.04 -11.97
CA ASP A 43 -9.15 -10.60 -10.94
C ASP A 43 -9.94 -11.74 -10.32
N ASN A 44 -10.47 -11.50 -9.11
CA ASN A 44 -11.44 -12.33 -8.44
C ASN A 44 -12.49 -11.41 -7.82
N LEU A 45 -13.63 -11.27 -8.48
CA LEU A 45 -14.66 -10.31 -8.17
C LEU A 45 -15.73 -10.95 -7.26
N ASN A 46 -15.85 -10.47 -6.01
CA ASN A 46 -16.77 -11.01 -5.03
C ASN A 46 -17.80 -9.95 -4.62
N PHE A 47 -19.08 -10.24 -4.85
CA PHE A 47 -20.19 -9.31 -4.61
C PHE A 47 -21.38 -10.03 -3.98
N GLY A 48 -22.28 -9.27 -3.37
CA GLY A 48 -23.53 -9.76 -2.80
C GLY A 48 -24.54 -10.22 -3.84
N ASN A 49 -25.83 -10.08 -3.54
CA ASN A 49 -26.92 -10.52 -4.39
C ASN A 49 -27.07 -9.63 -5.64
N PRO A 50 -26.84 -10.15 -6.86
CA PRO A 50 -26.91 -9.37 -8.11
C PRO A 50 -28.33 -8.95 -8.50
N GLU A 51 -29.37 -9.50 -7.90
CA GLU A 51 -30.76 -9.08 -8.11
C GLU A 51 -31.05 -7.72 -7.45
N LYS A 52 -30.17 -7.28 -6.52
CA LYS A 52 -30.23 -5.94 -5.93
C LYS A 52 -29.56 -4.91 -6.85
N PRO A 53 -30.28 -3.87 -7.32
CA PRO A 53 -29.69 -2.86 -8.24
C PRO A 53 -28.45 -2.18 -7.69
N SER A 54 -28.36 -1.99 -6.36
CA SER A 54 -27.18 -1.42 -5.69
C SER A 54 -25.94 -2.29 -5.84
N VAL A 55 -26.06 -3.61 -5.72
CA VAL A 55 -24.96 -4.57 -5.88
C VAL A 55 -24.47 -4.59 -7.34
N MET A 56 -25.40 -4.60 -8.30
CA MET A 56 -25.04 -4.54 -9.72
C MET A 56 -24.41 -3.20 -10.10
N TRP A 57 -24.80 -2.10 -9.47
CA TRP A 57 -24.13 -0.83 -9.62
C TRP A 57 -22.68 -0.90 -9.07
N GLN A 58 -22.48 -1.41 -7.87
CA GLN A 58 -21.13 -1.60 -7.29
C GLN A 58 -20.25 -2.48 -8.18
N PHE A 59 -20.80 -3.58 -8.70
CA PHE A 59 -20.07 -4.47 -9.63
C PHE A 59 -19.65 -3.73 -10.90
N ARG A 60 -20.57 -3.01 -11.55
CA ARG A 60 -20.27 -2.25 -12.76
C ARG A 60 -19.18 -1.19 -12.53
N GLU A 61 -19.31 -0.40 -11.46
CA GLU A 61 -18.32 0.62 -11.12
C GLU A 61 -16.94 0.00 -10.80
N SER A 62 -16.92 -1.15 -10.12
CA SER A 62 -15.67 -1.85 -9.82
C SER A 62 -14.98 -2.37 -11.09
N VAL A 63 -15.72 -2.97 -12.01
CA VAL A 63 -15.19 -3.40 -13.31
C VAL A 63 -14.66 -2.22 -14.11
N GLU A 64 -15.41 -1.12 -14.14
CA GLU A 64 -14.99 0.12 -14.81
C GLU A 64 -13.70 0.68 -14.21
N GLY A 65 -13.59 0.73 -12.87
CA GLY A 65 -12.38 1.18 -12.18
C GLY A 65 -11.15 0.32 -12.49
N ILE A 66 -11.29 -1.00 -12.49
CA ILE A 66 -10.21 -1.92 -12.89
C ILE A 66 -9.82 -1.68 -14.35
N SER A 67 -10.81 -1.59 -15.26
CA SER A 67 -10.56 -1.35 -16.69
C SER A 67 -9.79 -0.06 -16.92
N GLN A 68 -10.23 1.06 -16.37
CA GLN A 68 -9.56 2.36 -16.53
C GLN A 68 -8.12 2.34 -16.00
N ALA A 69 -7.88 1.70 -14.85
CA ALA A 69 -6.54 1.58 -14.29
C ALA A 69 -5.65 0.68 -15.17
N CYS A 70 -6.16 -0.47 -15.63
CA CYS A 70 -5.43 -1.37 -16.52
C CYS A 70 -5.10 -0.72 -17.86
N GLU A 71 -6.06 -0.01 -18.46
CA GLU A 71 -5.85 0.75 -19.70
C GLU A 71 -4.77 1.82 -19.52
N SER A 72 -4.82 2.57 -18.42
CA SER A 72 -3.82 3.59 -18.13
C SER A 72 -2.41 3.03 -17.97
N LEU A 73 -2.27 1.83 -17.41
CA LEU A 73 -0.99 1.14 -17.25
C LEU A 73 -0.59 0.28 -18.46
N GLU A 74 -1.44 0.20 -19.49
CA GLU A 74 -1.27 -0.69 -20.66
C GLU A 74 -1.10 -2.17 -20.26
N ILE A 75 -1.82 -2.62 -19.21
CA ILE A 75 -1.75 -3.97 -18.67
C ILE A 75 -3.01 -4.75 -19.05
N PRO A 76 -2.90 -5.92 -19.74
CA PRO A 76 -4.05 -6.74 -20.04
C PRO A 76 -4.56 -7.50 -18.80
N VAL A 77 -5.89 -7.62 -18.70
CA VAL A 77 -6.52 -8.60 -17.82
C VAL A 77 -6.53 -9.95 -18.57
N VAL A 78 -5.81 -10.94 -18.05
CA VAL A 78 -5.59 -12.22 -18.74
C VAL A 78 -6.46 -13.36 -18.22
N GLY A 79 -7.24 -13.12 -17.20
CA GLY A 79 -8.19 -14.07 -16.63
C GLY A 79 -8.84 -13.54 -15.37
N GLY A 80 -9.86 -14.22 -14.89
CA GLY A 80 -10.55 -13.82 -13.68
C GLY A 80 -11.69 -14.74 -13.29
N ASN A 81 -12.33 -14.41 -12.17
CA ASN A 81 -13.50 -15.09 -11.66
C ASN A 81 -14.51 -14.09 -11.12
N VAL A 82 -15.80 -14.39 -11.24
CA VAL A 82 -16.89 -13.63 -10.60
C VAL A 82 -17.66 -14.53 -9.66
N SER A 83 -17.88 -14.09 -8.44
CA SER A 83 -18.70 -14.73 -7.43
C SER A 83 -19.77 -13.76 -6.94
N PHE A 84 -21.02 -14.17 -7.03
CA PHE A 84 -22.18 -13.45 -6.54
C PHE A 84 -22.87 -14.19 -5.38
N TYR A 85 -23.89 -13.57 -4.81
CA TYR A 85 -24.66 -14.10 -3.66
C TYR A 85 -23.78 -14.36 -2.43
N ASN A 86 -22.70 -13.58 -2.27
CA ASN A 86 -21.88 -13.65 -1.06
C ASN A 86 -22.57 -12.81 0.03
N GLU A 87 -23.03 -13.48 1.07
CA GLU A 87 -23.73 -12.85 2.19
C GLU A 87 -23.42 -13.56 3.50
N THR A 88 -23.56 -12.84 4.60
CA THR A 88 -23.40 -13.36 5.96
C THR A 88 -24.61 -12.89 6.76
N ASP A 89 -25.36 -13.83 7.35
CA ASP A 89 -26.57 -13.56 8.15
C ASP A 89 -27.63 -12.72 7.42
N GLY A 90 -27.70 -12.83 6.09
CA GLY A 90 -28.65 -12.10 5.23
C GLY A 90 -28.17 -10.72 4.75
N ASP A 91 -27.00 -10.28 5.19
CA ASP A 91 -26.38 -9.06 4.73
C ASP A 91 -25.34 -9.33 3.64
N ASP A 92 -25.38 -8.56 2.55
CA ASP A 92 -24.38 -8.65 1.48
C ASP A 92 -22.99 -8.28 2.02
N ILE A 93 -21.97 -8.96 1.54
CA ILE A 93 -20.59 -8.55 1.80
C ILE A 93 -20.31 -7.18 1.18
N HIS A 94 -19.29 -6.47 1.67
CA HIS A 94 -18.73 -5.33 0.92
C HIS A 94 -18.30 -5.76 -0.47
N PRO A 95 -18.38 -4.87 -1.50
CA PRO A 95 -17.80 -5.16 -2.80
C PRO A 95 -16.31 -5.46 -2.62
N THR A 96 -15.92 -6.68 -2.95
CA THR A 96 -14.57 -7.20 -2.67
C THR A 96 -13.93 -7.75 -3.94
N PRO A 97 -13.57 -6.89 -4.90
CA PRO A 97 -12.63 -7.27 -5.94
C PRO A 97 -11.26 -7.53 -5.30
N VAL A 98 -10.62 -8.60 -5.74
CA VAL A 98 -9.23 -8.94 -5.44
C VAL A 98 -8.50 -9.04 -6.76
N VAL A 99 -7.35 -8.41 -6.88
CA VAL A 99 -6.52 -8.45 -8.08
C VAL A 99 -5.23 -9.20 -7.82
N GLY A 100 -4.71 -9.87 -8.85
CA GLY A 100 -3.39 -10.47 -8.85
C GLY A 100 -2.55 -9.87 -9.97
N MET A 101 -1.43 -9.25 -9.64
CA MET A 101 -0.52 -8.62 -10.59
C MET A 101 0.71 -9.49 -10.79
N LEU A 102 1.04 -9.76 -12.04
CA LEU A 102 2.28 -10.41 -12.44
C LEU A 102 3.25 -9.37 -12.99
N GLY A 103 4.50 -9.43 -12.58
CA GLY A 103 5.56 -8.61 -13.13
C GLY A 103 6.84 -9.38 -13.45
N LEU A 104 7.67 -8.77 -14.28
CA LEU A 104 8.97 -9.31 -14.70
C LEU A 104 10.06 -8.27 -14.46
N ALA A 105 11.13 -8.67 -13.76
CA ALA A 105 12.37 -7.92 -13.69
C ALA A 105 13.34 -8.45 -14.74
N ASP A 106 13.62 -7.63 -15.76
CA ASP A 106 14.58 -7.94 -16.82
C ASP A 106 15.29 -6.65 -17.27
N PRO A 107 16.57 -6.46 -16.88
CA PRO A 107 17.35 -7.34 -16.00
C PRO A 107 16.83 -7.36 -14.57
N MET A 108 17.10 -8.42 -13.83
CA MET A 108 16.83 -8.45 -12.40
C MET A 108 17.82 -7.54 -11.66
N PRO A 109 17.38 -6.78 -10.63
CA PRO A 109 18.29 -6.03 -9.78
C PRO A 109 19.39 -6.94 -9.22
N ALA A 110 20.65 -6.50 -9.30
CA ALA A 110 21.79 -7.27 -8.77
C ALA A 110 21.64 -7.54 -7.26
N SER A 111 20.96 -6.65 -6.57
CA SER A 111 20.67 -6.74 -5.15
C SER A 111 19.23 -6.23 -4.89
N PRO A 112 18.20 -7.07 -5.07
CA PRO A 112 16.83 -6.64 -4.89
C PRO A 112 16.58 -6.00 -3.52
N PRO A 113 15.75 -4.94 -3.42
CA PRO A 113 15.44 -4.29 -2.16
C PRO A 113 14.85 -5.27 -1.13
N ARG A 114 15.20 -5.05 0.14
CA ARG A 114 14.65 -5.80 1.28
C ARG A 114 14.57 -4.90 2.50
N LEU A 115 13.49 -4.96 3.25
CA LEU A 115 13.30 -4.16 4.47
C LEU A 115 14.41 -4.40 5.50
N SER A 116 14.88 -5.65 5.62
CA SER A 116 15.96 -6.04 6.53
C SER A 116 17.35 -5.46 6.22
N ARG A 117 17.48 -4.69 5.13
CA ARG A 117 18.73 -4.01 4.76
C ARG A 117 18.81 -2.57 5.26
N ALA A 118 17.80 -2.07 5.95
CA ALA A 118 17.89 -0.77 6.58
C ALA A 118 19.00 -0.80 7.66
N ALA A 119 19.87 0.18 7.64
CA ALA A 119 21.02 0.27 8.53
C ALA A 119 21.15 1.66 9.16
N VAL A 120 21.81 1.73 10.30
CA VAL A 120 22.03 2.97 11.05
C VAL A 120 22.69 4.03 10.16
N GLY A 121 22.12 5.23 10.14
CA GLY A 121 22.62 6.37 9.36
C GLY A 121 21.93 6.54 8.00
N MET A 122 21.21 5.54 7.51
CA MET A 122 20.44 5.68 6.27
C MET A 122 19.31 6.66 6.43
N GLU A 123 19.05 7.45 5.39
CA GLU A 123 17.91 8.37 5.33
C GLU A 123 16.65 7.65 4.88
N ILE A 124 15.53 8.06 5.47
CA ILE A 124 14.19 7.59 5.09
C ILE A 124 13.52 8.70 4.30
N TRP A 125 13.15 8.41 3.07
CA TRP A 125 12.43 9.30 2.18
C TRP A 125 11.09 8.72 1.79
N GLU A 126 10.08 9.56 1.68
CA GLU A 126 8.79 9.21 1.07
C GLU A 126 8.73 9.82 -0.32
N VAL A 127 8.31 9.01 -1.29
CA VAL A 127 8.14 9.38 -2.70
C VAL A 127 6.68 9.22 -3.09
N GLY A 128 6.16 10.20 -3.80
CA GLY A 128 4.78 10.30 -4.24
C GLY A 128 4.13 11.62 -3.85
N PRO A 129 2.82 11.77 -4.06
CA PRO A 129 2.06 12.97 -3.68
C PRO A 129 2.22 13.30 -2.21
N ALA A 130 2.06 14.57 -1.86
CA ALA A 130 2.01 14.97 -0.45
C ALA A 130 0.82 14.28 0.23
N PRO A 131 1.03 13.61 1.39
CA PRO A 131 -0.07 12.99 2.11
C PRO A 131 -1.07 14.06 2.60
N THR A 132 -2.34 13.70 2.60
CA THR A 132 -3.41 14.52 3.18
C THR A 132 -3.72 14.09 4.61
N THR A 133 -4.69 14.72 5.23
CA THR A 133 -5.25 14.31 6.53
C THR A 133 -6.47 13.38 6.37
N ASN A 134 -6.74 12.92 5.16
CA ASN A 134 -7.91 12.09 4.87
C ASN A 134 -7.71 10.64 5.34
N LEU A 135 -8.55 10.20 6.25
CA LEU A 135 -8.56 8.83 6.80
C LEU A 135 -9.76 8.00 6.28
N ALA A 136 -10.55 8.52 5.35
CA ALA A 136 -11.73 7.82 4.84
C ALA A 136 -11.36 6.45 4.24
N GLY A 137 -11.93 5.39 4.79
CA GLY A 137 -11.70 4.01 4.38
C GLY A 137 -10.39 3.40 4.87
N SER A 138 -9.57 4.14 5.62
CA SER A 138 -8.29 3.65 6.14
C SER A 138 -8.46 2.60 7.25
N ALA A 139 -7.44 1.78 7.44
CA ALA A 139 -7.33 0.88 8.58
C ALA A 139 -7.36 1.66 9.91
N ALA A 140 -6.72 2.83 9.95
CA ALA A 140 -6.74 3.71 11.12
C ALA A 140 -8.16 4.16 11.48
N GLN A 141 -8.96 4.63 10.52
CA GLN A 141 -10.35 5.00 10.77
C GLN A 141 -11.15 3.80 11.33
N ARG A 142 -10.98 2.62 10.73
CA ARG A 142 -11.68 1.41 11.16
C ARG A 142 -11.25 0.94 12.55
N VAL A 143 -9.96 0.91 12.83
CA VAL A 143 -9.41 0.35 14.09
C VAL A 143 -9.58 1.32 15.25
N LEU A 144 -9.32 2.62 15.05
CA LEU A 144 -9.33 3.61 16.13
C LEU A 144 -10.72 4.17 16.41
N HIS A 145 -11.59 4.24 15.40
CA HIS A 145 -12.92 4.87 15.53
C HIS A 145 -14.09 3.91 15.29
N GLY A 146 -13.84 2.70 14.79
CA GLY A 146 -14.89 1.74 14.45
C GLY A 146 -15.74 2.16 13.24
N GLU A 147 -15.31 3.18 12.50
CA GLU A 147 -16.05 3.83 11.43
C GLU A 147 -15.60 3.36 10.04
N LEU A 148 -16.51 3.49 9.09
CA LEU A 148 -16.23 3.37 7.66
C LEU A 148 -17.06 4.44 6.94
N THR A 149 -16.52 5.64 6.82
CA THR A 149 -17.24 6.83 6.34
C THR A 149 -16.31 7.75 5.55
N GLY A 150 -16.92 8.72 4.86
CA GLY A 150 -16.20 9.74 4.12
C GLY A 150 -15.96 9.35 2.65
N LYS A 151 -15.19 10.17 1.96
CA LYS A 151 -14.80 9.94 0.58
C LYS A 151 -13.30 9.68 0.52
N PRO A 152 -12.85 8.49 0.09
CA PRO A 152 -11.44 8.19 -0.06
C PRO A 152 -10.74 9.14 -1.05
N THR A 153 -9.44 9.33 -0.89
CA THR A 153 -8.61 10.00 -1.89
C THR A 153 -8.57 9.15 -3.16
N LEU A 154 -8.98 9.74 -4.27
CA LEU A 154 -9.03 9.04 -5.55
C LEU A 154 -7.62 8.88 -6.14
N PRO A 155 -7.35 7.77 -6.82
CA PRO A 155 -6.11 7.58 -7.53
C PRO A 155 -6.05 8.51 -8.76
N ASP A 156 -4.85 8.98 -9.10
CA ASP A 156 -4.54 9.68 -10.34
C ASP A 156 -3.63 8.82 -11.21
N ALA A 157 -4.09 8.48 -12.41
CA ALA A 157 -3.42 7.54 -13.29
C ALA A 157 -2.02 8.04 -13.73
N ALA A 158 -1.87 9.33 -14.04
CA ALA A 158 -0.58 9.87 -14.45
C ALA A 158 0.45 9.84 -13.31
N THR A 159 0.01 10.17 -12.11
CA THR A 159 0.82 10.06 -10.90
C THR A 159 1.18 8.59 -10.60
N ALA A 160 0.21 7.68 -10.73
CA ALA A 160 0.44 6.24 -10.56
C ALA A 160 1.53 5.71 -11.49
N GLN A 161 1.41 5.98 -12.80
CA GLN A 161 2.39 5.58 -13.80
C GLN A 161 3.80 6.09 -13.46
N ARG A 162 3.91 7.38 -13.11
CA ARG A 162 5.19 7.99 -12.75
C ARG A 162 5.82 7.34 -11.52
N VAL A 163 5.01 7.10 -10.46
CA VAL A 163 5.49 6.53 -9.20
C VAL A 163 5.87 5.06 -9.36
N ILE A 164 5.08 4.27 -10.08
CA ILE A 164 5.35 2.86 -10.37
C ILE A 164 6.66 2.73 -11.18
N HIS A 165 6.82 3.55 -12.21
CA HIS A 165 8.04 3.55 -13.03
C HIS A 165 9.28 3.90 -12.21
N LEU A 166 9.20 4.98 -11.42
CA LEU A 166 10.29 5.41 -10.55
C LEU A 166 10.65 4.36 -9.49
N ALA A 167 9.65 3.68 -8.89
CA ALA A 167 9.90 2.59 -7.94
C ALA A 167 10.68 1.43 -8.58
N ALA A 168 10.29 1.02 -9.80
CA ALA A 168 10.98 -0.04 -10.52
C ALA A 168 12.44 0.34 -10.87
N GLU A 169 12.71 1.59 -11.23
CA GLU A 169 14.07 2.08 -11.49
C GLU A 169 14.91 2.14 -10.21
N LEU A 170 14.35 2.71 -9.12
CA LEU A 170 15.03 2.84 -7.84
C LEU A 170 15.37 1.47 -7.22
N ALA A 171 14.61 0.43 -7.50
CA ALA A 171 14.89 -0.92 -7.02
C ALA A 171 16.25 -1.47 -7.48
N HIS A 172 16.84 -0.92 -8.52
CA HIS A 172 18.20 -1.25 -8.97
C HIS A 172 19.31 -0.49 -8.24
N LEU A 173 18.96 0.55 -7.49
CA LEU A 173 19.90 1.52 -6.93
C LEU A 173 19.91 1.53 -5.41
N VAL A 174 18.82 1.14 -4.76
CA VAL A 174 18.64 1.29 -3.31
C VAL A 174 18.48 -0.04 -2.58
N PRO A 175 18.92 -0.14 -1.32
CA PRO A 175 18.79 -1.37 -0.54
C PRO A 175 17.38 -1.63 -0.01
N VAL A 176 16.53 -0.59 0.17
CA VAL A 176 15.19 -0.71 0.76
C VAL A 176 14.20 0.11 -0.03
N LEU A 177 13.13 -0.54 -0.44
CA LEU A 177 11.89 0.05 -0.96
C LEU A 177 10.71 -0.64 -0.31
N HIS A 178 9.67 0.14 -0.01
CA HIS A 178 8.42 -0.36 0.56
C HIS A 178 7.26 0.56 0.15
N ASP A 179 6.15 0.00 -0.30
CA ASP A 179 4.93 0.74 -0.56
C ASP A 179 4.35 1.35 0.74
N VAL A 180 3.50 2.36 0.60
CA VAL A 180 2.74 2.93 1.70
C VAL A 180 1.28 2.55 1.48
N SER A 181 0.80 1.58 2.28
CA SER A 181 -0.55 1.01 2.22
C SER A 181 -1.29 1.15 3.56
N ASP A 182 -1.88 0.08 4.08
CA ASP A 182 -2.64 0.04 5.34
C ASP A 182 -1.83 0.62 6.52
N GLY A 183 -2.39 1.60 7.20
CA GLY A 183 -1.75 2.31 8.32
C GLY A 183 -0.75 3.39 7.91
N GLY A 184 -0.63 3.67 6.63
CA GLY A 184 0.14 4.78 6.08
C GLY A 184 1.64 4.70 6.32
N ARG A 185 2.30 5.86 6.26
CA ARG A 185 3.75 5.98 6.46
C ARG A 185 4.22 5.41 7.78
N LEU A 186 3.42 5.56 8.83
CA LEU A 186 3.82 5.11 10.17
C LEU A 186 4.02 3.60 10.22
N VAL A 187 3.08 2.85 9.65
CA VAL A 187 3.16 1.39 9.61
C VAL A 187 4.27 0.94 8.66
N ALA A 188 4.40 1.55 7.48
CA ALA A 188 5.47 1.23 6.54
C ALA A 188 6.88 1.40 7.16
N VAL A 189 7.12 2.47 7.93
CA VAL A 189 8.40 2.63 8.66
C VAL A 189 8.53 1.64 9.81
N ALA A 190 7.45 1.34 10.54
CA ALA A 190 7.47 0.33 11.60
C ALA A 190 7.84 -1.07 11.05
N GLU A 191 7.33 -1.46 9.88
CA GLU A 191 7.66 -2.72 9.22
C GLU A 191 9.12 -2.79 8.80
N ILE A 192 9.68 -1.66 8.31
CA ILE A 192 11.12 -1.57 8.04
C ILE A 192 11.92 -1.77 9.33
N CYS A 193 11.54 -1.12 10.43
CA CYS A 193 12.18 -1.28 11.73
C CYS A 193 12.10 -2.72 12.26
N ILE A 194 10.93 -3.35 12.15
CA ILE A 194 10.70 -4.75 12.54
C ILE A 194 11.59 -5.70 11.72
N ALA A 195 11.66 -5.51 10.42
CA ALA A 195 12.41 -6.39 9.54
C ALA A 195 13.93 -6.23 9.64
N SER A 196 14.40 -5.02 9.93
CA SER A 196 15.83 -4.71 10.10
C SER A 196 16.32 -4.86 11.54
N GLU A 197 15.41 -4.93 12.52
CA GLU A 197 15.70 -4.89 13.95
C GLU A 197 16.48 -3.63 14.39
N VAL A 198 16.27 -2.52 13.65
CA VAL A 198 16.88 -1.21 13.91
C VAL A 198 15.79 -0.16 14.01
N GLY A 199 15.91 0.74 14.98
CA GLY A 199 14.97 1.84 15.17
C GLY A 199 15.03 2.90 14.08
N ALA A 200 14.14 3.87 14.19
CA ALA A 200 14.11 5.03 13.31
C ALA A 200 13.58 6.27 14.04
N THR A 201 14.05 7.44 13.64
CA THR A 201 13.44 8.71 14.03
C THR A 201 12.70 9.29 12.84
N VAL A 202 11.38 9.46 12.99
CA VAL A 202 10.48 10.02 11.98
C VAL A 202 10.14 11.45 12.34
N GLN A 203 10.17 12.34 11.35
CA GLN A 203 9.82 13.74 11.51
C GLN A 203 8.37 13.90 12.01
N ALA A 204 8.17 14.91 12.86
CA ALA A 204 6.85 15.25 13.38
C ALA A 204 5.88 15.59 12.24
N ALA A 205 4.68 15.02 12.33
CA ALA A 205 3.53 15.37 11.52
C ALA A 205 2.26 15.08 12.33
N GLU A 206 1.13 15.60 11.88
CA GLU A 206 -0.16 15.23 12.46
C GLU A 206 -0.39 13.72 12.31
N SER A 207 -1.02 13.09 13.31
CA SER A 207 -1.30 11.65 13.29
C SER A 207 -2.10 11.24 12.04
N SER A 208 -3.05 12.08 11.61
CA SER A 208 -3.80 11.88 10.38
C SER A 208 -2.92 11.82 9.12
N VAL A 209 -1.87 12.63 9.04
CA VAL A 209 -0.89 12.61 7.93
C VAL A 209 -0.02 11.36 7.98
N LEU A 210 0.38 10.91 9.18
CA LEU A 210 1.20 9.71 9.37
C LEU A 210 0.43 8.42 9.04
N LEU A 211 -0.87 8.41 9.34
CA LEU A 211 -1.78 7.27 9.16
C LEU A 211 -2.61 7.34 7.87
N SER A 212 -2.43 8.41 7.08
CA SER A 212 -3.10 8.54 5.78
C SER A 212 -2.65 7.44 4.83
N GLU A 213 -3.64 6.80 4.20
CA GLU A 213 -3.46 5.77 3.19
C GLU A 213 -3.68 6.33 1.78
N ASP A 214 -3.32 7.59 1.55
CA ASP A 214 -3.41 8.19 0.21
C ASP A 214 -2.61 7.37 -0.81
N PRO A 215 -3.12 7.18 -2.04
CA PRO A 215 -2.50 6.29 -3.03
C PRO A 215 -1.16 6.83 -3.57
N HIS A 216 -0.43 5.96 -4.26
CA HIS A 216 0.77 6.26 -5.04
C HIS A 216 1.95 6.78 -4.21
N ARG A 217 2.21 6.16 -3.08
CA ARG A 217 3.37 6.51 -2.23
C ARG A 217 4.19 5.28 -1.88
N PHE A 218 5.50 5.47 -1.76
CA PHE A 218 6.39 4.44 -1.24
C PHE A 218 7.51 5.08 -0.40
N ILE A 219 8.10 4.26 0.47
CA ILE A 219 9.28 4.61 1.26
C ILE A 219 10.52 4.07 0.55
N VAL A 220 11.56 4.89 0.51
CA VAL A 220 12.89 4.49 0.08
C VAL A 220 13.90 4.80 1.19
N VAL A 221 14.82 3.86 1.47
CA VAL A 221 15.86 4.03 2.48
C VAL A 221 17.21 3.74 1.86
N PHE A 222 18.14 4.68 1.99
CA PHE A 222 19.48 4.60 1.39
C PHE A 222 20.49 5.46 2.13
N GLU A 223 21.79 5.22 1.88
CA GLU A 223 22.89 6.02 2.44
C GLU A 223 22.86 7.45 1.90
N PRO A 224 23.06 8.47 2.75
CA PRO A 224 23.05 9.87 2.33
C PRO A 224 23.97 10.13 1.11
N GLY A 225 23.44 10.81 0.10
CA GLY A 225 24.20 11.23 -1.09
C GLY A 225 24.47 10.13 -2.13
N THR A 226 23.92 8.93 -1.97
CA THR A 226 24.11 7.82 -2.94
C THR A 226 23.09 7.81 -4.07
N VAL A 227 21.93 8.43 -3.87
CA VAL A 227 20.83 8.48 -4.85
C VAL A 227 20.23 9.88 -4.87
N GLU A 228 19.93 10.38 -6.07
CA GLU A 228 19.17 11.61 -6.27
C GLU A 228 17.70 11.28 -6.56
N LEU A 229 16.81 11.88 -5.80
CA LEU A 229 15.36 11.73 -5.96
C LEU A 229 14.75 12.97 -6.61
N PRO A 230 13.65 12.83 -7.39
CA PRO A 230 12.89 13.97 -7.91
C PRO A 230 12.38 14.87 -6.78
N THR A 231 12.79 16.12 -6.76
CA THR A 231 12.51 17.06 -5.64
C THR A 231 11.05 17.48 -5.53
N ASP A 232 10.29 17.35 -6.60
CA ASP A 232 8.87 17.74 -6.67
C ASP A 232 7.92 16.70 -6.03
N ILE A 233 8.35 15.44 -5.90
CA ILE A 233 7.54 14.34 -5.33
C ILE A 233 8.25 13.59 -4.22
N SER A 234 9.42 14.03 -3.78
CA SER A 234 10.19 13.33 -2.74
C SER A 234 10.40 14.22 -1.53
N ARG A 235 10.31 13.64 -0.34
CA ARG A 235 10.53 14.34 0.93
C ARG A 235 11.26 13.44 1.91
N ARG A 236 12.28 13.98 2.57
CA ARG A 236 12.93 13.28 3.67
C ARG A 236 11.99 13.25 4.86
N VAL A 237 11.74 12.07 5.41
CA VAL A 237 10.80 11.87 6.52
C VAL A 237 11.43 11.31 7.77
N GLY A 238 12.70 10.86 7.71
CA GLY A 238 13.36 10.34 8.89
C GLY A 238 14.78 9.87 8.63
N ILE A 239 15.31 9.18 9.63
CA ILE A 239 16.62 8.53 9.62
C ILE A 239 16.54 7.21 10.39
N VAL A 240 17.25 6.19 9.91
CA VAL A 240 17.35 4.88 10.56
C VAL A 240 18.39 4.96 11.68
N GLY A 241 18.07 4.43 12.86
CA GLY A 241 19.01 4.34 14.00
C GLY A 241 18.31 4.21 15.35
N GLY A 242 19.06 3.77 16.34
CA GLY A 242 18.60 3.51 17.69
C GLY A 242 17.86 2.19 17.88
N GLU A 243 17.27 2.01 19.04
CA GLU A 243 16.58 0.77 19.47
C GLU A 243 15.05 0.97 19.55
N SER A 244 14.55 2.12 19.10
CA SER A 244 13.13 2.49 19.18
C SER A 244 12.68 3.19 17.90
N LEU A 245 11.41 3.06 17.58
CA LEU A 245 10.72 3.94 16.63
C LEU A 245 10.31 5.21 17.39
N VAL A 246 10.89 6.34 16.98
CA VAL A 246 10.67 7.65 17.58
C VAL A 246 9.90 8.54 16.61
N LEU A 247 8.71 8.94 17.01
CA LEU A 247 7.98 10.04 16.36
C LEU A 247 8.31 11.33 17.08
N ALA A 248 8.77 12.35 16.39
CA ALA A 248 9.12 13.60 17.02
C ALA A 248 7.94 14.19 17.81
N GLY A 249 8.10 14.30 19.14
CA GLY A 249 7.06 14.76 20.06
C GLY A 249 6.21 13.66 20.70
N SER A 250 6.50 12.38 20.47
CA SER A 250 5.82 11.24 21.10
C SER A 250 6.80 10.39 21.91
N GLU A 251 6.27 9.55 22.80
CA GLU A 251 7.08 8.56 23.51
C GLU A 251 7.67 7.54 22.52
N PRO A 252 8.94 7.15 22.66
CA PRO A 252 9.57 6.13 21.86
C PRO A 252 8.88 4.77 22.02
N ILE A 253 8.76 4.03 20.92
CA ILE A 253 8.26 2.66 20.93
C ILE A 253 9.45 1.73 20.72
N ASP A 254 9.76 0.90 21.71
CA ASP A 254 10.84 -0.07 21.63
C ASP A 254 10.62 -1.08 20.50
N ILE A 255 11.68 -1.41 19.74
CA ILE A 255 11.60 -2.32 18.59
C ILE A 255 11.17 -3.73 19.00
N GLY A 256 11.60 -4.20 20.18
CA GLY A 256 11.17 -5.49 20.70
C GLY A 256 9.65 -5.55 20.92
N VAL A 257 9.05 -4.46 21.38
CA VAL A 257 7.58 -4.33 21.53
C VAL A 257 6.88 -4.37 20.18
N LEU A 258 7.41 -3.70 19.16
CA LEU A 258 6.85 -3.75 17.81
C LEU A 258 6.93 -5.15 17.21
N ILE A 259 8.08 -5.82 17.33
CA ILE A 259 8.31 -7.19 16.86
C ILE A 259 7.36 -8.16 17.55
N GLU A 260 7.23 -8.08 18.87
CA GLU A 260 6.34 -8.95 19.64
C GLU A 260 4.88 -8.72 19.25
N THR A 261 4.46 -7.46 19.13
CA THR A 261 3.09 -7.11 18.74
C THR A 261 2.75 -7.64 17.36
N HIS A 262 3.63 -7.44 16.39
CA HIS A 262 3.45 -7.90 15.01
C HIS A 262 3.39 -9.44 14.94
N ARG A 263 4.36 -10.14 15.54
CA ARG A 263 4.45 -11.61 15.51
C ARG A 263 3.28 -12.31 16.20
N ASN A 264 2.77 -11.71 17.27
CA ASN A 264 1.73 -12.34 18.10
C ASN A 264 0.30 -11.86 17.77
N ALA A 265 0.11 -10.95 16.82
CA ALA A 265 -1.22 -10.42 16.48
C ALA A 265 -2.19 -11.55 16.10
N ILE A 266 -1.87 -12.34 15.08
CA ILE A 266 -2.71 -13.47 14.64
C ILE A 266 -2.75 -14.61 15.67
N PRO A 267 -1.63 -15.09 16.25
CA PRO A 267 -1.67 -16.09 17.29
C PRO A 267 -2.57 -15.73 18.48
N ARG A 268 -2.55 -14.46 18.93
CA ARG A 268 -3.44 -14.01 20.02
C ARG A 268 -4.92 -14.05 19.63
N LEU A 269 -5.26 -13.63 18.42
CA LEU A 269 -6.64 -13.70 17.91
C LEU A 269 -7.13 -15.15 17.77
N MET A 270 -6.26 -16.07 17.39
CA MET A 270 -6.59 -17.50 17.22
C MET A 270 -6.64 -18.28 18.54
N ALA A 271 -6.01 -17.79 19.59
CA ALA A 271 -6.02 -18.44 20.90
C ALA A 271 -7.30 -18.14 21.72
N GLY A 272 -8.19 -17.25 21.24
CA GLY A 272 -9.52 -16.91 21.79
C GLY A 272 -9.45 -16.10 23.02
#